data_f9c064f31109a61391f10b7230354fb2
#
_entry.id   f9c064f31109a61391f10b7230354fb2
#
_cell.length_a   1.000
_cell.length_b   1.000
_cell.length_c   1.000
_cell.angle_alpha   90.00
_cell.angle_beta   90.00
_cell.angle_gamma   90.00
#
_symmetry.space_group_name_H-M   'P 1'
#
loop_
_entity.id
_entity.type
_entity.pdbx_description
1 polymer ?
#
loop_
_entity_poly.entity_id
_entity_poly.type
_entity_poly.pdbx_seq_one_letter_code
_entity_poly.pdbx_strand_id
1 'polypeptide(L)'
;MDNAVDERLTALRGHMAQQEIDLVALGPGANMQWLLGFFPHPDERPCLLLVGQQREVFLMPALNAEGSRQNTDIVFHTWDDADGPDAALTAALADMDARNARAVVVDEAMRADFALLLLDALPGARHTFTSATLGALRMRKSRAEYEELKMNAGLADAAMQAAFAGARAGMTENALAEIIGRSFEAAGAKTLFRIVGAGPNGAFPHHHTGETVISDGDAIVVDIGARKGTFSSDITRMIIIGTPPEGYEAVHDVVENAVQAA
;
A
#
# COMPACT_ATOMS: atom_id res chain seq x y z
N MET A 1 7.53 14.10 -18.43
CA MET A 1 7.44 13.39 -17.14
C MET A 1 8.05 14.24 -16.04
N ASP A 2 7.63 14.05 -14.79
CA ASP A 2 8.26 14.69 -13.63
C ASP A 2 9.69 14.14 -13.45
N ASN A 3 10.67 14.97 -13.10
CA ASN A 3 12.07 14.56 -12.91
C ASN A 3 12.20 13.36 -11.94
N ALA A 4 11.33 13.27 -10.93
CA ALA A 4 11.31 12.15 -9.99
C ALA A 4 10.90 10.81 -10.63
N VAL A 5 10.01 10.82 -11.62
CA VAL A 5 9.60 9.60 -12.36
C VAL A 5 10.77 9.10 -13.21
N ASP A 6 11.46 10.00 -13.91
CA ASP A 6 12.62 9.65 -14.74
C ASP A 6 13.77 9.09 -13.91
N GLU A 7 14.03 9.65 -12.73
CA GLU A 7 15.02 9.13 -11.79
C GLU A 7 14.67 7.72 -11.29
N ARG A 8 13.41 7.48 -10.93
CA ARG A 8 12.92 6.16 -10.47
C ARG A 8 12.96 5.11 -11.57
N LEU A 9 12.55 5.45 -12.79
CA LEU A 9 12.66 4.56 -13.95
C LEU A 9 14.11 4.23 -14.27
N THR A 10 15.01 5.21 -14.22
CA THR A 10 16.45 4.98 -14.43
C THR A 10 17.03 4.06 -13.36
N ALA A 11 16.71 4.28 -12.11
CA ALA A 11 17.13 3.41 -11.00
C ALA A 11 16.58 1.98 -11.15
N LEU A 12 15.29 1.84 -11.51
CA LEU A 12 14.68 0.53 -11.76
C LEU A 12 15.42 -0.21 -12.88
N ARG A 13 15.69 0.44 -14.01
CA ARG A 13 16.44 -0.15 -15.12
C ARG A 13 17.87 -0.57 -14.72
N GLY A 14 18.50 0.21 -13.83
CA GLY A 14 19.79 -0.18 -13.24
C GLY A 14 19.73 -1.49 -12.46
N HIS A 15 18.69 -1.69 -11.64
CA HIS A 15 18.44 -2.95 -10.93
C HIS A 15 18.08 -4.09 -11.90
N MET A 16 17.23 -3.82 -12.88
CA MET A 16 16.89 -4.80 -13.93
C MET A 16 18.15 -5.31 -14.65
N ALA A 17 19.05 -4.41 -15.05
CA ALA A 17 20.29 -4.78 -15.72
C ALA A 17 21.20 -5.63 -14.83
N GLN A 18 21.35 -5.27 -13.54
CA GLN A 18 22.15 -6.03 -12.57
C GLN A 18 21.60 -7.44 -12.28
N GLN A 19 20.29 -7.62 -12.38
CA GLN A 19 19.58 -8.88 -12.09
C GLN A 19 19.26 -9.69 -13.36
N GLU A 20 19.69 -9.21 -14.53
CA GLU A 20 19.37 -9.80 -15.85
C GLU A 20 17.84 -9.95 -16.03
N ILE A 21 17.08 -8.92 -15.68
CA ILE A 21 15.63 -8.83 -15.85
C ILE A 21 15.32 -8.11 -17.15
N ASP A 22 14.51 -8.74 -17.99
CA ASP A 22 14.11 -8.20 -19.29
C ASP A 22 12.87 -7.29 -19.17
N LEU A 23 11.94 -7.63 -18.28
CA LEU A 23 10.65 -6.99 -18.17
C LEU A 23 10.18 -6.92 -16.71
N VAL A 24 9.63 -5.79 -16.32
CA VAL A 24 8.87 -5.61 -15.07
C VAL A 24 7.42 -5.29 -15.42
N ALA A 25 6.47 -5.99 -14.83
CA ALA A 25 5.04 -5.77 -14.99
C ALA A 25 4.39 -5.38 -13.66
N LEU A 26 3.74 -4.24 -13.65
CA LEU A 26 3.04 -3.70 -12.47
C LEU A 26 1.55 -3.57 -12.74
N GLY A 27 0.74 -4.05 -11.81
CA GLY A 27 -0.69 -3.76 -11.77
C GLY A 27 -1.00 -2.41 -11.11
N PRO A 28 -2.24 -1.89 -11.23
CA PRO A 28 -2.66 -0.71 -10.49
C PRO A 28 -2.52 -0.92 -8.98
N GLY A 29 -1.68 -0.12 -8.35
CA GLY A 29 -1.40 -0.28 -6.92
C GLY A 29 -0.20 0.53 -6.43
N ALA A 30 0.27 0.18 -5.24
CA ALA A 30 1.30 0.93 -4.53
C ALA A 30 2.66 0.98 -5.26
N ASN A 31 3.02 -0.07 -6.01
CA ASN A 31 4.24 -0.09 -6.80
C ASN A 31 4.18 0.89 -7.98
N MET A 32 3.05 0.90 -8.71
CA MET A 32 2.81 1.85 -9.80
C MET A 32 2.69 3.29 -9.26
N GLN A 33 1.97 3.50 -8.16
CA GLN A 33 1.89 4.80 -7.47
C GLN A 33 3.27 5.34 -7.11
N TRP A 34 4.13 4.50 -6.56
CA TRP A 34 5.49 4.92 -6.20
C TRP A 34 6.31 5.27 -7.44
N LEU A 35 6.23 4.47 -8.50
CA LEU A 35 7.04 4.66 -9.70
C LEU A 35 6.62 5.90 -10.50
N LEU A 36 5.30 6.08 -10.72
CA LEU A 36 4.74 7.09 -11.63
C LEU A 36 4.07 8.29 -10.93
N GLY A 37 3.83 8.21 -9.62
CA GLY A 37 3.04 9.21 -8.88
C GLY A 37 1.53 9.00 -8.97
N PHE A 38 1.05 8.08 -9.80
CA PHE A 38 -0.36 7.73 -9.94
C PHE A 38 -0.54 6.25 -10.30
N PHE A 39 -1.77 5.76 -10.25
CA PHE A 39 -2.21 4.51 -10.88
C PHE A 39 -3.68 4.63 -11.28
N PRO A 40 -4.10 3.94 -12.37
CA PRO A 40 -5.50 3.86 -12.77
C PRO A 40 -6.36 3.18 -11.72
N HIS A 41 -7.66 3.49 -11.70
CA HIS A 41 -8.58 2.80 -10.79
C HIS A 41 -8.53 1.28 -11.04
N PRO A 42 -8.27 0.46 -10.01
CA PRO A 42 -8.22 -0.99 -10.16
C PRO A 42 -9.62 -1.56 -10.35
N ASP A 43 -9.82 -2.34 -11.39
CA ASP A 43 -11.03 -3.10 -11.66
C ASP A 43 -10.69 -4.52 -12.17
N GLU A 44 -11.66 -5.22 -12.75
CA GLU A 44 -11.48 -6.57 -13.30
C GLU A 44 -10.79 -6.59 -14.67
N ARG A 45 -10.60 -5.42 -15.32
CA ARG A 45 -10.01 -5.31 -16.65
C ARG A 45 -8.50 -5.26 -16.57
N PRO A 46 -7.77 -6.13 -17.31
CA PRO A 46 -6.32 -6.10 -17.32
C PRO A 46 -5.75 -4.72 -17.66
N CYS A 47 -5.04 -4.16 -16.70
CA CYS A 47 -4.26 -2.94 -16.81
C CYS A 47 -2.86 -3.22 -16.27
N LEU A 48 -1.84 -3.08 -17.12
CA LEU A 48 -0.44 -3.33 -16.77
C LEU A 48 0.44 -2.17 -17.22
N LEU A 49 1.30 -1.71 -16.34
CA LEU A 49 2.49 -0.96 -16.72
C LEU A 49 3.61 -1.98 -16.98
N LEU A 50 4.10 -2.01 -18.19
CA LEU A 50 5.23 -2.84 -18.61
C LEU A 50 6.46 -1.95 -18.72
N VAL A 51 7.54 -2.28 -18.01
CA VAL A 51 8.80 -1.53 -18.03
C VAL A 51 9.90 -2.45 -18.55
N GLY A 52 10.48 -2.07 -19.68
CA GLY A 52 11.65 -2.69 -20.27
C GLY A 52 12.93 -1.88 -20.04
N GLN A 53 14.06 -2.35 -20.57
CA GLN A 53 15.35 -1.69 -20.41
C GLN A 53 15.41 -0.29 -21.07
N GLN A 54 14.62 -0.02 -22.10
CA GLN A 54 14.70 1.23 -22.87
C GLN A 54 13.43 2.07 -22.82
N ARG A 55 12.28 1.44 -22.63
CA ARG A 55 10.98 2.12 -22.61
C ARG A 55 9.99 1.43 -21.68
N GLU A 56 8.92 2.12 -21.42
CA GLU A 56 7.74 1.62 -20.73
C GLU A 56 6.49 1.86 -21.57
N VAL A 57 5.50 0.99 -21.43
CA VAL A 57 4.19 1.10 -22.08
C VAL A 57 3.08 0.65 -21.13
N PHE A 58 1.88 1.14 -21.38
CA PHE A 58 0.68 0.61 -20.72
C PHE A 58 -0.08 -0.34 -21.64
N LEU A 59 -0.46 -1.49 -21.10
CA LEU A 59 -1.63 -2.24 -21.54
C LEU A 59 -2.82 -1.67 -20.77
N MET A 60 -3.84 -1.14 -21.46
CA MET A 60 -4.89 -0.36 -20.81
C MET A 60 -6.25 -0.60 -21.48
N PRO A 61 -7.33 -0.86 -20.69
CA PRO A 61 -8.68 -0.79 -21.26
C PRO A 61 -8.93 0.58 -21.89
N ALA A 62 -9.50 0.61 -23.11
CA ALA A 62 -9.80 1.86 -23.83
C ALA A 62 -10.68 2.79 -22.98
N LEU A 63 -11.60 2.22 -22.21
CA LEU A 63 -12.48 2.93 -21.26
C LEU A 63 -11.71 3.80 -20.25
N ASN A 64 -10.54 3.33 -19.78
CA ASN A 64 -9.76 3.97 -18.72
C ASN A 64 -8.60 4.82 -19.28
N ALA A 65 -8.30 4.71 -20.58
CA ALA A 65 -7.12 5.30 -21.18
C ALA A 65 -7.12 6.84 -21.15
N GLU A 66 -8.24 7.47 -21.48
CA GLU A 66 -8.32 8.94 -21.58
C GLU A 66 -8.05 9.63 -20.22
N GLY A 67 -8.62 9.09 -19.13
CA GLY A 67 -8.36 9.60 -17.78
C GLY A 67 -6.91 9.44 -17.36
N SER A 68 -6.26 8.37 -17.79
CA SER A 68 -4.86 8.09 -17.46
C SER A 68 -3.88 8.94 -18.29
N ARG A 69 -4.19 9.27 -19.54
CA ARG A 69 -3.36 10.12 -20.41
C ARG A 69 -3.11 11.52 -19.84
N GLN A 70 -3.98 12.00 -18.98
CA GLN A 70 -3.80 13.30 -18.33
C GLN A 70 -2.64 13.31 -17.31
N ASN A 71 -2.15 12.13 -16.91
CA ASN A 71 -1.13 12.00 -15.89
C ASN A 71 0.24 11.55 -16.45
N THR A 72 0.32 11.14 -17.71
CA THR A 72 1.56 10.59 -18.29
C THR A 72 1.58 10.63 -19.80
N ASP A 73 2.79 10.73 -20.37
CA ASP A 73 3.05 10.63 -21.82
C ASP A 73 3.43 9.22 -22.26
N ILE A 74 3.39 8.22 -21.35
CA ILE A 74 3.68 6.82 -21.67
C ILE A 74 2.73 6.33 -22.76
N VAL A 75 3.25 5.54 -23.69
CA VAL A 75 2.45 4.95 -24.78
C VAL A 75 1.44 3.96 -24.23
N PHE A 76 0.21 4.02 -24.74
CA PHE A 76 -0.89 3.12 -24.38
C PHE A 76 -1.21 2.15 -25.50
N HIS A 77 -1.10 0.85 -25.26
CA HIS A 77 -1.69 -0.21 -26.05
C HIS A 77 -3.08 -0.51 -25.49
N THR A 78 -4.10 0.03 -26.13
CA THR A 78 -5.49 -0.06 -25.64
C THR A 78 -6.22 -1.27 -26.22
N TRP A 79 -7.19 -1.79 -25.45
CA TRP A 79 -8.05 -2.89 -25.83
C TRP A 79 -9.49 -2.64 -25.39
N ASP A 80 -10.45 -3.23 -26.08
CA ASP A 80 -11.89 -3.13 -25.82
C ASP A 80 -12.45 -4.45 -25.31
N ASP A 81 -13.54 -4.41 -24.53
CA ASP A 81 -14.19 -5.60 -23.95
C ASP A 81 -14.62 -6.63 -25.00
N ALA A 82 -14.89 -6.21 -26.24
CA ALA A 82 -15.27 -7.11 -27.34
C ALA A 82 -14.10 -7.96 -27.85
N ASP A 83 -12.88 -7.41 -27.85
CA ASP A 83 -11.69 -8.04 -28.44
C ASP A 83 -10.78 -8.68 -27.40
N GLY A 84 -10.86 -8.25 -26.14
CA GLY A 84 -9.99 -8.68 -25.05
C GLY A 84 -8.57 -8.12 -25.15
N PRO A 85 -7.73 -8.40 -24.15
CA PRO A 85 -6.40 -7.78 -23.99
C PRO A 85 -5.28 -8.43 -24.81
N ASP A 86 -5.45 -9.66 -25.33
CA ASP A 86 -4.36 -10.49 -25.88
C ASP A 86 -3.64 -9.84 -27.07
N ALA A 87 -4.39 -9.28 -28.01
CA ALA A 87 -3.80 -8.63 -29.19
C ALA A 87 -3.04 -7.36 -28.80
N ALA A 88 -3.58 -6.56 -27.87
CA ALA A 88 -2.93 -5.36 -27.36
C ALA A 88 -1.68 -5.69 -26.54
N LEU A 89 -1.71 -6.76 -25.72
CA LEU A 89 -0.52 -7.25 -25.01
C LEU A 89 0.57 -7.70 -25.98
N THR A 90 0.20 -8.46 -27.02
CA THR A 90 1.14 -8.89 -28.07
C THR A 90 1.79 -7.69 -28.77
N ALA A 91 1.00 -6.64 -29.06
CA ALA A 91 1.51 -5.40 -29.63
C ALA A 91 2.43 -4.63 -28.67
N ALA A 92 2.06 -4.55 -27.38
CA ALA A 92 2.86 -3.94 -26.34
C ALA A 92 4.23 -4.62 -26.18
N LEU A 93 4.25 -5.95 -26.11
CA LEU A 93 5.50 -6.73 -26.03
C LEU A 93 6.35 -6.59 -27.28
N ALA A 94 5.73 -6.42 -28.46
CA ALA A 94 6.46 -6.16 -29.70
C ALA A 94 7.11 -4.78 -29.73
N ASP A 95 6.37 -3.75 -29.33
CA ASP A 95 6.85 -2.37 -29.28
C ASP A 95 8.05 -2.23 -28.32
N MET A 96 8.08 -3.04 -27.27
CA MET A 96 9.16 -3.08 -26.27
C MET A 96 10.33 -4.01 -26.65
N ASP A 97 10.27 -4.73 -27.76
CA ASP A 97 11.18 -5.84 -28.09
C ASP A 97 11.26 -6.93 -27.01
N ALA A 98 10.14 -7.14 -26.32
CA ALA A 98 10.02 -8.02 -25.15
C ALA A 98 9.32 -9.36 -25.44
N ARG A 99 9.01 -9.70 -26.71
CA ARG A 99 8.34 -10.97 -27.08
C ARG A 99 9.10 -12.21 -26.68
N ASN A 100 10.41 -12.08 -26.53
CA ASN A 100 11.31 -13.16 -26.13
C ASN A 100 11.94 -12.92 -24.75
N ALA A 101 11.28 -12.14 -23.90
CA ALA A 101 11.73 -11.91 -22.54
C ALA A 101 11.89 -13.26 -21.81
N ARG A 102 13.04 -13.47 -21.16
CA ARG A 102 13.39 -14.69 -20.44
C ARG A 102 13.29 -14.55 -18.94
N ALA A 103 13.31 -13.32 -18.44
CA ALA A 103 13.24 -13.00 -17.03
C ALA A 103 12.27 -11.85 -16.81
N VAL A 104 11.19 -12.14 -16.10
CA VAL A 104 10.09 -11.20 -15.85
C VAL A 104 9.92 -11.01 -14.36
N VAL A 105 9.78 -9.77 -13.93
CA VAL A 105 9.32 -9.43 -12.58
C VAL A 105 7.82 -9.14 -12.65
N VAL A 106 7.07 -9.80 -11.79
CA VAL A 106 5.63 -9.64 -11.65
C VAL A 106 5.33 -8.96 -10.32
N ASP A 107 4.47 -7.97 -10.33
CA ASP A 107 4.01 -7.32 -9.09
C ASP A 107 3.17 -8.31 -8.28
N GLU A 108 3.63 -8.69 -7.11
CA GLU A 108 2.93 -9.60 -6.20
C GLU A 108 1.61 -9.06 -5.68
N ALA A 109 1.38 -7.76 -5.79
CA ALA A 109 0.13 -7.11 -5.38
C ALA A 109 -0.91 -7.02 -6.52
N MET A 110 -0.54 -7.38 -7.78
CA MET A 110 -1.50 -7.38 -8.87
C MET A 110 -2.43 -8.60 -8.81
N ARG A 111 -3.56 -8.50 -9.51
CA ARG A 111 -4.49 -9.63 -9.66
C ARG A 111 -3.80 -10.81 -10.35
N ALA A 112 -4.09 -12.01 -9.90
CA ALA A 112 -3.50 -13.23 -10.44
C ALA A 112 -3.81 -13.44 -11.94
N ASP A 113 -5.02 -13.09 -12.37
CA ASP A 113 -5.41 -13.17 -13.78
C ASP A 113 -4.60 -12.23 -14.68
N PHE A 114 -4.19 -11.06 -14.20
CA PHE A 114 -3.31 -10.15 -14.95
C PHE A 114 -1.88 -10.72 -15.05
N ALA A 115 -1.40 -11.32 -13.97
CA ALA A 115 -0.11 -12.00 -13.97
C ALA A 115 -0.09 -13.18 -14.94
N LEU A 116 -1.13 -14.03 -14.92
CA LEU A 116 -1.26 -15.17 -15.81
C LEU A 116 -1.38 -14.75 -17.28
N LEU A 117 -2.15 -13.70 -17.60
CA LEU A 117 -2.24 -13.15 -18.96
C LEU A 117 -0.85 -12.82 -19.52
N LEU A 118 0.01 -12.16 -18.72
CA LEU A 118 1.38 -11.86 -19.15
C LEU A 118 2.24 -13.11 -19.28
N LEU A 119 2.21 -14.02 -18.30
CA LEU A 119 3.05 -15.22 -18.28
C LEU A 119 2.67 -16.20 -19.38
N ASP A 120 1.39 -16.32 -19.74
CA ASP A 120 0.92 -17.12 -20.85
C ASP A 120 1.39 -16.56 -22.21
N ALA A 121 1.52 -15.24 -22.32
CA ALA A 121 2.11 -14.58 -23.50
C ALA A 121 3.63 -14.74 -23.60
N LEU A 122 4.32 -15.14 -22.51
CA LEU A 122 5.78 -15.33 -22.43
C LEU A 122 6.13 -16.76 -21.95
N PRO A 123 5.74 -17.81 -22.66
CA PRO A 123 5.95 -19.18 -22.24
C PRO A 123 7.46 -19.48 -22.13
N GLY A 124 7.88 -19.98 -20.96
CA GLY A 124 9.28 -20.27 -20.68
C GLY A 124 10.09 -19.13 -20.06
N ALA A 125 9.51 -17.97 -19.86
CA ALA A 125 10.12 -16.93 -19.04
C ALA A 125 10.19 -17.37 -17.56
N ARG A 126 11.37 -17.24 -16.95
CA ARG A 126 11.43 -17.32 -15.49
C ARG A 126 10.78 -16.07 -14.89
N HIS A 127 10.09 -16.21 -13.82
CA HIS A 127 9.48 -15.06 -13.15
C HIS A 127 9.90 -14.96 -11.68
N THR A 128 9.93 -13.74 -11.18
CA THR A 128 10.22 -13.38 -9.79
C THR A 128 9.32 -12.22 -9.38
N PHE A 129 9.37 -11.84 -8.12
CA PHE A 129 8.61 -10.72 -7.59
C PHE A 129 9.47 -9.46 -7.42
N THR A 130 8.82 -8.34 -7.04
CA THR A 130 9.45 -7.01 -7.03
C THR A 130 10.57 -6.83 -6.00
N SER A 131 10.77 -7.75 -5.06
CA SER A 131 11.68 -7.60 -3.92
C SER A 131 13.12 -7.19 -4.30
N ALA A 132 13.67 -7.73 -5.36
CA ALA A 132 15.04 -7.42 -5.83
C ALA A 132 15.11 -6.20 -6.76
N THR A 133 13.99 -5.66 -7.19
CA THR A 133 13.88 -4.51 -8.10
C THR A 133 13.24 -3.32 -7.42
N LEU A 134 11.94 -3.08 -7.63
CA LEU A 134 11.22 -1.98 -6.97
C LEU A 134 11.28 -2.07 -5.44
N GLY A 135 11.17 -3.27 -4.88
CA GLY A 135 11.23 -3.47 -3.43
C GLY A 135 12.54 -2.95 -2.85
N ALA A 136 13.67 -3.25 -3.50
CA ALA A 136 14.98 -2.76 -3.09
C ALA A 136 15.10 -1.22 -3.13
N LEU A 137 14.48 -0.58 -4.14
CA LEU A 137 14.44 0.88 -4.25
C LEU A 137 13.53 1.49 -3.19
N ARG A 138 12.31 0.97 -3.04
CA ARG A 138 11.29 1.46 -2.09
C ARG A 138 11.69 1.29 -0.63
N MET A 139 12.57 0.33 -0.33
CA MET A 139 13.09 0.08 1.02
C MET A 139 13.87 1.29 1.54
N ARG A 140 14.54 2.06 0.66
CA ARG A 140 15.29 3.26 1.00
C ARG A 140 14.48 4.49 0.61
N LYS A 141 14.09 5.29 1.61
CA LYS A 141 13.28 6.48 1.40
C LYS A 141 14.15 7.67 0.99
N SER A 142 13.66 8.44 0.03
CA SER A 142 14.19 9.76 -0.27
C SER A 142 13.89 10.74 0.89
N ARG A 143 14.51 11.92 0.85
CA ARG A 143 14.23 12.96 1.86
C ARG A 143 12.76 13.40 1.85
N ALA A 144 12.16 13.54 0.68
CA ALA A 144 10.75 13.94 0.56
C ALA A 144 9.81 12.85 1.11
N GLU A 145 10.07 11.58 0.80
CA GLU A 145 9.31 10.44 1.34
C GLU A 145 9.44 10.35 2.87
N TYR A 146 10.62 10.58 3.40
CA TYR A 146 10.84 10.63 4.85
C TYR A 146 10.02 11.74 5.53
N GLU A 147 9.99 12.95 4.96
CA GLU A 147 9.19 14.04 5.54
C GLU A 147 7.68 13.74 5.47
N GLU A 148 7.21 13.09 4.42
CA GLU A 148 5.81 12.66 4.32
C GLU A 148 5.48 11.57 5.36
N LEU A 149 6.35 10.57 5.54
CA LEU A 149 6.20 9.55 6.58
C LEU A 149 6.17 10.18 7.98
N LYS A 150 7.10 11.10 8.26
CA LYS A 150 7.15 11.82 9.53
C LYS A 150 5.90 12.64 9.79
N MET A 151 5.38 13.31 8.77
CA MET A 151 4.10 14.04 8.87
C MET A 151 2.96 13.07 9.23
N ASN A 152 2.83 11.95 8.52
CA ASN A 152 1.77 10.97 8.80
C ASN A 152 1.90 10.34 10.19
N ALA A 153 3.12 10.07 10.66
CA ALA A 153 3.37 9.61 12.03
C ALA A 153 2.88 10.65 13.07
N GLY A 154 3.19 11.94 12.85
CA GLY A 154 2.70 13.02 13.73
C GLY A 154 1.17 13.15 13.75
N LEU A 155 0.49 12.85 12.64
CA LEU A 155 -0.98 12.81 12.61
C LEU A 155 -1.54 11.65 13.43
N ALA A 156 -0.89 10.49 13.38
CA ALA A 156 -1.26 9.34 14.20
C ALA A 156 -1.01 9.59 15.69
N ASP A 157 0.11 10.21 16.05
CA ASP A 157 0.40 10.62 17.42
C ASP A 157 -0.67 11.57 17.96
N ALA A 158 -1.08 12.58 17.19
CA ALA A 158 -2.12 13.53 17.59
C ALA A 158 -3.48 12.83 17.79
N ALA A 159 -3.84 11.90 16.90
CA ALA A 159 -5.08 11.12 17.02
C ALA A 159 -5.04 10.18 18.23
N MET A 160 -3.87 9.58 18.52
CA MET A 160 -3.68 8.75 19.70
C MET A 160 -3.76 9.57 21.00
N GLN A 161 -3.19 10.76 21.03
CA GLN A 161 -3.33 11.68 22.16
C GLN A 161 -4.79 12.08 22.39
N ALA A 162 -5.55 12.31 21.31
CA ALA A 162 -6.99 12.57 21.42
C ALA A 162 -7.75 11.36 21.98
N ALA A 163 -7.36 10.14 21.62
CA ALA A 163 -7.92 8.91 22.19
C ALA A 163 -7.63 8.81 23.68
N PHE A 164 -6.38 9.02 24.11
CA PHE A 164 -6.01 9.03 25.54
C PHE A 164 -6.80 10.06 26.35
N ALA A 165 -6.96 11.27 25.82
CA ALA A 165 -7.69 12.34 26.48
C ALA A 165 -9.22 12.09 26.54
N GLY A 166 -9.76 11.34 25.56
CA GLY A 166 -11.19 11.10 25.42
C GLY A 166 -11.70 9.80 26.05
N ALA A 167 -10.83 8.82 26.26
CA ALA A 167 -11.20 7.50 26.76
C ALA A 167 -11.70 7.56 28.20
N ARG A 168 -12.86 6.93 28.46
CA ARG A 168 -13.46 6.84 29.81
C ARG A 168 -14.44 5.68 29.90
N ALA A 169 -14.67 5.17 31.10
CA ALA A 169 -15.72 4.21 31.36
C ALA A 169 -17.12 4.76 30.96
N GLY A 170 -17.98 3.88 30.50
CA GLY A 170 -19.33 4.17 30.07
C GLY A 170 -19.47 4.59 28.61
N MET A 171 -18.40 4.89 27.89
CA MET A 171 -18.45 5.10 26.43
C MET A 171 -18.32 3.78 25.68
N THR A 172 -18.74 3.74 24.41
CA THR A 172 -18.54 2.57 23.56
C THR A 172 -17.22 2.63 22.81
N GLU A 173 -16.74 1.48 22.32
CA GLU A 173 -15.58 1.41 21.42
C GLU A 173 -15.78 2.32 20.21
N ASN A 174 -16.97 2.32 19.60
CA ASN A 174 -17.31 3.20 18.48
C ASN A 174 -17.19 4.68 18.84
N ALA A 175 -17.65 5.08 20.04
CA ALA A 175 -17.53 6.47 20.48
C ALA A 175 -16.07 6.91 20.63
N LEU A 176 -15.17 6.02 21.09
CA LEU A 176 -13.75 6.29 21.14
C LEU A 176 -13.12 6.34 19.73
N ALA A 177 -13.50 5.42 18.84
CA ALA A 177 -13.07 5.41 17.45
C ALA A 177 -13.48 6.67 16.67
N GLU A 178 -14.65 7.26 17.00
CA GLU A 178 -15.08 8.54 16.42
C GLU A 178 -14.21 9.73 16.84
N ILE A 179 -13.71 9.75 18.07
CA ILE A 179 -12.77 10.79 18.54
C ILE A 179 -11.51 10.74 17.67
N ILE A 180 -10.99 9.54 17.43
CA ILE A 180 -9.82 9.28 16.58
C ILE A 180 -10.08 9.75 15.14
N GLY A 181 -11.22 9.33 14.56
CA GLY A 181 -11.60 9.72 13.19
C GLY A 181 -11.67 11.22 12.99
N ARG A 182 -12.33 11.93 13.92
CA ARG A 182 -12.40 13.40 13.89
C ARG A 182 -11.03 14.07 13.95
N SER A 183 -10.07 13.51 14.69
CA SER A 183 -8.69 14.03 14.73
C SER A 183 -8.01 13.92 13.36
N PHE A 184 -8.13 12.79 12.67
CA PHE A 184 -7.61 12.61 11.33
C PHE A 184 -8.28 13.51 10.30
N GLU A 185 -9.61 13.60 10.34
CA GLU A 185 -10.40 14.45 9.43
C GLU A 185 -10.06 15.93 9.58
N ALA A 186 -9.93 16.41 10.82
CA ALA A 186 -9.56 17.80 11.11
C ALA A 186 -8.17 18.15 10.55
N ALA A 187 -7.27 17.16 10.47
CA ALA A 187 -5.94 17.29 9.87
C ALA A 187 -5.93 17.11 8.33
N GLY A 188 -7.09 16.83 7.71
CA GLY A 188 -7.21 16.56 6.28
C GLY A 188 -6.60 15.22 5.86
N ALA A 189 -6.55 14.25 6.76
CA ALA A 189 -6.10 12.89 6.49
C ALA A 189 -7.28 11.93 6.31
N LYS A 190 -7.14 10.97 5.40
CA LYS A 190 -8.11 9.88 5.21
C LYS A 190 -7.83 8.80 6.26
N THR A 191 -8.77 8.54 7.13
CA THR A 191 -8.73 7.38 8.03
C THR A 191 -8.72 6.09 7.22
N LEU A 192 -7.80 5.19 7.52
CA LEU A 192 -7.70 3.86 6.90
C LEU A 192 -8.35 2.79 7.78
N PHE A 193 -8.03 2.79 9.06
CA PHE A 193 -8.61 1.89 10.04
C PHE A 193 -8.59 2.52 11.44
N ARG A 194 -9.48 2.04 12.30
CA ARG A 194 -9.62 2.44 13.71
C ARG A 194 -10.11 1.22 14.47
N ILE A 195 -9.19 0.45 15.03
CA ILE A 195 -9.52 -0.71 15.85
C ILE A 195 -9.46 -0.27 17.31
N VAL A 196 -10.57 -0.42 18.00
CA VAL A 196 -10.68 -0.21 19.44
C VAL A 196 -11.24 -1.49 20.03
N GLY A 197 -10.44 -2.21 20.80
CA GLY A 197 -10.82 -3.47 21.44
C GLY A 197 -10.72 -3.35 22.95
N ALA A 198 -11.85 -3.23 23.64
CA ALA A 198 -11.94 -3.10 25.10
C ALA A 198 -12.00 -4.46 25.80
N GLY A 199 -11.23 -4.64 26.87
CA GLY A 199 -11.20 -5.85 27.65
C GLY A 199 -10.94 -7.11 26.79
N PRO A 200 -11.84 -8.12 26.81
CA PRO A 200 -11.67 -9.36 26.03
C PRO A 200 -11.53 -9.15 24.52
N ASN A 201 -12.09 -8.06 23.97
CA ASN A 201 -12.03 -7.75 22.54
C ASN A 201 -10.59 -7.43 22.08
N GLY A 202 -9.73 -6.96 22.98
CA GLY A 202 -8.31 -6.75 22.70
C GLY A 202 -7.52 -8.02 22.39
N ALA A 203 -8.10 -9.21 22.61
CA ALA A 203 -7.48 -10.49 22.25
C ALA A 203 -7.57 -10.81 20.74
N PHE A 204 -8.37 -10.06 19.98
CA PHE A 204 -8.57 -10.27 18.55
C PHE A 204 -7.78 -9.23 17.72
N PRO A 205 -6.73 -9.63 16.98
CA PRO A 205 -5.85 -8.68 16.27
C PRO A 205 -6.58 -7.77 15.28
N HIS A 206 -7.64 -8.27 14.63
CA HIS A 206 -8.47 -7.50 13.71
C HIS A 206 -9.91 -7.38 14.23
N HIS A 207 -10.04 -6.99 15.51
CA HIS A 207 -11.35 -6.77 16.12
C HIS A 207 -12.17 -5.76 15.32
N HIS A 208 -13.45 -6.06 15.13
CA HIS A 208 -14.40 -5.10 14.57
C HIS A 208 -14.94 -4.22 15.69
N THR A 209 -14.43 -2.99 15.78
CA THR A 209 -14.89 -1.97 16.73
C THR A 209 -16.43 -1.85 16.72
N GLY A 210 -17.03 -1.90 17.90
CA GLY A 210 -18.48 -2.01 18.02
C GLY A 210 -19.08 -1.21 19.19
N GLU A 211 -20.23 -1.70 19.66
CA GLU A 211 -20.99 -1.05 20.75
C GLU A 211 -20.62 -1.60 22.14
N THR A 212 -19.55 -2.34 22.26
CA THR A 212 -19.03 -2.79 23.58
C THR A 212 -18.76 -1.58 24.46
N VAL A 213 -19.35 -1.56 25.64
CA VAL A 213 -19.16 -0.47 26.59
C VAL A 213 -17.87 -0.69 27.37
N ILE A 214 -17.03 0.31 27.33
CA ILE A 214 -15.76 0.37 28.08
C ILE A 214 -16.06 0.46 29.58
N SER A 215 -15.45 -0.41 30.35
CA SER A 215 -15.64 -0.51 31.79
C SER A 215 -14.40 -0.04 32.56
N ASP A 216 -14.58 0.29 33.81
CA ASP A 216 -13.46 0.49 34.75
C ASP A 216 -12.70 -0.82 34.90
N GLY A 217 -11.37 -0.77 34.85
CA GLY A 217 -10.49 -1.94 34.83
C GLY A 217 -10.19 -2.50 33.44
N ASP A 218 -10.79 -1.98 32.35
CA ASP A 218 -10.46 -2.45 31.01
C ASP A 218 -9.07 -2.01 30.54
N ALA A 219 -8.34 -2.95 29.96
CA ALA A 219 -7.22 -2.69 29.06
C ALA A 219 -7.76 -2.63 27.62
N ILE A 220 -7.53 -1.52 26.94
CA ILE A 220 -8.05 -1.25 25.59
C ILE A 220 -6.90 -1.24 24.61
N VAL A 221 -6.95 -2.09 23.58
CA VAL A 221 -6.11 -1.96 22.39
C VAL A 221 -6.68 -0.87 21.49
N VAL A 222 -5.86 0.12 21.15
CA VAL A 222 -6.19 1.15 20.18
C VAL A 222 -5.17 1.08 19.06
N ASP A 223 -5.61 0.62 17.89
CA ASP A 223 -4.80 0.44 16.69
C ASP A 223 -5.39 1.26 15.56
N ILE A 224 -4.61 2.24 15.07
CA ILE A 224 -5.11 3.28 14.18
C ILE A 224 -4.15 3.62 13.05
N GLY A 225 -4.71 3.95 11.90
CA GLY A 225 -3.94 4.39 10.77
C GLY A 225 -4.70 5.34 9.86
N ALA A 226 -3.94 6.26 9.27
CA ALA A 226 -4.47 7.23 8.31
C ALA A 226 -3.47 7.50 7.19
N ARG A 227 -3.93 8.20 6.16
CA ARG A 227 -3.12 8.61 5.02
C ARG A 227 -3.37 10.06 4.66
N LYS A 228 -2.27 10.81 4.53
CA LYS A 228 -2.25 12.11 3.88
C LYS A 228 -1.12 12.11 2.86
N GLY A 229 -1.45 12.20 1.56
CA GLY A 229 -0.51 11.98 0.47
C GLY A 229 -0.42 10.50 0.08
N THR A 230 0.80 10.00 -0.14
CA THR A 230 1.05 8.65 -0.68
C THR A 230 1.38 7.61 0.39
N PHE A 231 1.90 8.05 1.54
CA PHE A 231 2.26 7.16 2.65
C PHE A 231 1.17 7.11 3.73
N SER A 232 1.16 6.02 4.47
CA SER A 232 0.23 5.78 5.57
C SER A 232 0.97 5.81 6.90
N SER A 233 0.24 6.11 7.98
CA SER A 233 0.65 5.82 9.35
C SER A 233 -0.02 4.58 9.87
N ASP A 234 0.60 3.99 10.89
CA ASP A 234 0.12 2.82 11.62
C ASP A 234 0.72 2.87 13.02
N ILE A 235 -0.14 2.87 14.05
CA ILE A 235 0.29 2.94 15.45
C ILE A 235 -0.69 2.25 16.37
N THR A 236 -0.17 1.37 17.23
CA THR A 236 -0.95 0.71 18.29
C THR A 236 -0.50 1.17 19.67
N ARG A 237 -1.44 1.45 20.56
CA ARG A 237 -1.19 1.73 21.99
C ARG A 237 -2.25 1.08 22.85
N MET A 238 -1.87 0.89 24.12
CA MET A 238 -2.78 0.43 25.16
C MET A 238 -3.30 1.62 25.97
N ILE A 239 -4.59 1.62 26.28
CA ILE A 239 -5.22 2.54 27.22
C ILE A 239 -5.79 1.73 28.37
N ILE A 240 -5.51 2.14 29.62
CA ILE A 240 -6.09 1.53 30.80
C ILE A 240 -7.11 2.48 31.42
N ILE A 241 -8.29 1.97 31.73
CA ILE A 241 -9.32 2.71 32.44
C ILE A 241 -9.33 2.31 33.90
N GLY A 242 -8.93 3.21 34.78
CA GLY A 242 -8.84 2.94 36.21
C GLY A 242 -7.66 2.02 36.58
N THR A 243 -7.95 0.94 37.32
CA THR A 243 -6.92 -0.01 37.76
C THR A 243 -6.67 -1.07 36.69
N PRO A 244 -5.41 -1.32 36.28
CA PRO A 244 -5.11 -2.33 35.27
C PRO A 244 -5.53 -3.73 35.72
N PRO A 245 -5.90 -4.63 34.78
CA PRO A 245 -6.20 -6.02 35.12
C PRO A 245 -5.02 -6.74 35.77
N GLU A 246 -5.30 -7.75 36.61
CA GLU A 246 -4.26 -8.57 37.19
C GLU A 246 -3.34 -9.19 36.12
N GLY A 247 -2.04 -9.06 36.32
CA GLY A 247 -1.01 -9.57 35.40
C GLY A 247 -0.74 -8.69 34.18
N TYR A 248 -1.49 -7.60 33.96
CA TYR A 248 -1.32 -6.71 32.81
C TYR A 248 0.12 -6.17 32.70
N GLU A 249 0.67 -5.65 33.79
CA GLU A 249 2.01 -5.03 33.77
C GLU A 249 3.09 -6.04 33.34
N ALA A 250 3.02 -7.29 33.85
CA ALA A 250 3.98 -8.33 33.48
C ALA A 250 3.92 -8.68 31.99
N VAL A 251 2.73 -8.72 31.39
CA VAL A 251 2.56 -8.95 29.95
C VAL A 251 3.03 -7.75 29.16
N HIS A 252 2.68 -6.53 29.56
CA HIS A 252 3.12 -5.29 28.92
C HIS A 252 4.65 -5.19 28.88
N ASP A 253 5.33 -5.49 29.99
CA ASP A 253 6.80 -5.47 30.04
C ASP A 253 7.45 -6.46 29.07
N VAL A 254 6.86 -7.64 28.89
CA VAL A 254 7.35 -8.62 27.92
C VAL A 254 7.23 -8.08 26.51
N VAL A 255 6.08 -7.47 26.17
CA VAL A 255 5.85 -6.88 24.83
C VAL A 255 6.77 -5.69 24.61
N GLU A 256 6.89 -4.77 25.58
CA GLU A 256 7.78 -3.61 25.47
C GLU A 256 9.24 -4.04 25.28
N ASN A 257 9.72 -5.01 26.04
CA ASN A 257 11.07 -5.55 25.87
C ASN A 257 11.27 -6.16 24.47
N ALA A 258 10.25 -6.82 23.91
CA ALA A 258 10.32 -7.36 22.55
C ALA A 258 10.41 -6.25 21.50
N VAL A 259 9.63 -5.17 21.67
CA VAL A 259 9.68 -3.97 20.78
C VAL A 259 11.05 -3.31 20.83
N GLN A 260 11.65 -3.17 22.02
CA GLN A 260 12.97 -2.55 22.17
C GLN A 260 14.11 -3.42 21.61
N ALA A 261 13.91 -4.74 21.51
CA ALA A 261 14.90 -5.68 20.97
C ALA A 261 14.86 -5.79 19.44
N ALA A 262 13.78 -5.35 18.79
CA ALA A 262 13.57 -5.40 17.33
C ALA A 262 14.16 -4.17 16.62
#